data_dee6f3e097ff165a8ba71db174051b12
#
_entry.id   dee6f3e097ff165a8ba71db174051b12
#
_cell.length_a   1.000
_cell.length_b   1.000
_cell.length_c   1.000
_cell.angle_alpha   90.00
_cell.angle_beta   90.00
_cell.angle_gamma   90.00
#
_symmetry.space_group_name_H-M   'P 1'
#
loop_
_entity.id
_entity.type
_entity.pdbx_description
1 polymer ?
#
loop_
_entity_poly.entity_id
_entity_poly.type
_entity_poly.pdbx_seq_one_letter_code
_entity_poly.pdbx_strand_id
1 'polypeptide(L)'
;MKKILFATLATMALSASAVEVGVNGTRDYSGTDRTGYGVTVGEKFGKFGAEVGYNKFTQGSNDQDRYSLVGSYDVAKVGPVTLAVKGGVAYLDYQTGANGYAVTAGVGASVPVYKNLAATVDYRRQEGQSRVNAFDGNQIAVGLKYAFK
;
A
#
# COMPACT_ATOMS: atom_id res chain seq x y z
N MET A 1 -8.42 19.04 8.23
CA MET A 1 -7.15 18.65 7.60
C MET A 1 -7.21 17.33 6.82
N LYS A 2 -8.06 16.34 7.17
CA LYS A 2 -8.18 15.06 6.45
C LYS A 2 -8.67 15.20 4.98
N LYS A 3 -9.44 16.26 4.67
CA LYS A 3 -10.00 16.49 3.32
C LYS A 3 -9.00 17.10 2.30
N ILE A 4 -7.92 17.74 2.77
CA ILE A 4 -6.95 18.43 1.91
C ILE A 4 -5.97 17.42 1.28
N LEU A 5 -5.66 16.34 1.98
CA LEU A 5 -4.75 15.29 1.47
C LEU A 5 -5.31 14.59 0.23
N PHE A 6 -6.62 14.35 0.19
CA PHE A 6 -7.28 13.73 -0.96
C PHE A 6 -7.37 14.66 -2.19
N ALA A 7 -7.52 15.98 -1.98
CA ALA A 7 -7.60 16.94 -3.07
C ALA A 7 -6.26 17.13 -3.81
N THR A 8 -5.15 17.08 -3.07
CA THR A 8 -3.80 17.21 -3.66
C THR A 8 -3.41 15.98 -4.48
N LEU A 9 -3.95 14.81 -4.14
CA LEU A 9 -3.74 13.58 -4.89
C LEU A 9 -4.51 13.54 -6.21
N ALA A 10 -5.71 14.12 -6.25
CA ALA A 10 -6.51 14.19 -7.47
C ALA A 10 -5.88 15.07 -8.55
N THR A 11 -5.07 16.07 -8.15
CA THR A 11 -4.39 16.96 -9.09
C THR A 11 -3.08 16.39 -9.65
N MET A 12 -2.43 15.44 -8.99
CA MET A 12 -1.25 14.75 -9.54
C MET A 12 -1.63 13.72 -10.62
N ALA A 13 -2.83 13.16 -10.57
CA ALA A 13 -3.31 12.15 -11.51
C ALA A 13 -3.58 12.66 -12.94
N LEU A 14 -3.53 13.96 -13.18
CA LEU A 14 -3.88 14.55 -14.49
C LEU A 14 -2.70 14.68 -15.48
N SER A 15 -1.48 14.38 -15.07
CA SER A 15 -0.29 14.54 -15.93
C SER A 15 0.39 13.25 -16.33
N ALA A 16 -0.10 12.09 -15.93
CA ALA A 16 0.59 10.82 -16.02
C ALA A 16 0.07 9.87 -17.08
N SER A 17 0.96 9.03 -17.53
CA SER A 17 0.70 8.07 -18.61
C SER A 17 -0.15 6.87 -18.20
N ALA A 18 -0.27 6.56 -16.93
CA ALA A 18 -1.11 5.46 -16.42
C ALA A 18 -1.46 5.65 -14.94
N VAL A 19 -2.72 5.88 -14.64
CA VAL A 19 -3.27 5.84 -13.28
C VAL A 19 -3.68 4.41 -12.96
N GLU A 20 -3.27 3.91 -11.80
CA GLU A 20 -3.64 2.59 -11.31
C GLU A 20 -4.56 2.70 -10.10
N VAL A 21 -5.63 1.92 -10.09
CA VAL A 21 -6.51 1.77 -8.92
C VAL A 21 -6.47 0.30 -8.50
N GLY A 22 -6.27 0.07 -7.22
CA GLY A 22 -6.16 -1.28 -6.67
C GLY A 22 -7.06 -1.53 -5.48
N VAL A 23 -7.38 -2.79 -5.28
CA VAL A 23 -7.99 -3.32 -4.06
C VAL A 23 -7.11 -4.44 -3.53
N ASN A 24 -6.98 -4.54 -2.22
CA ASN A 24 -6.15 -5.56 -1.60
C ASN A 24 -6.74 -6.09 -0.29
N GLY A 25 -6.41 -7.37 0.00
CA GLY A 25 -6.48 -7.96 1.32
C GLY A 25 -5.09 -8.01 1.92
N THR A 26 -4.94 -7.60 3.16
CA THR A 26 -3.65 -7.53 3.86
C THR A 26 -3.72 -8.34 5.14
N ARG A 27 -2.69 -9.14 5.40
CA ARG A 27 -2.48 -9.80 6.68
C ARG A 27 -1.20 -9.26 7.31
N ASP A 28 -1.33 -8.82 8.55
CA ASP A 28 -0.24 -8.26 9.34
C ASP A 28 0.15 -9.27 10.43
N TYR A 29 1.44 -9.60 10.50
CA TYR A 29 2.03 -10.55 11.44
C TYR A 29 2.82 -9.83 12.56
N SER A 30 2.48 -8.60 12.88
CA SER A 30 3.09 -7.84 13.96
C SER A 30 2.50 -8.25 15.31
N GLY A 31 3.11 -9.23 15.98
CA GLY A 31 2.76 -9.61 17.35
C GLY A 31 1.33 -10.11 17.59
N THR A 32 0.37 -9.52 16.92
CA THR A 32 -1.05 -9.93 16.90
C THR A 32 -1.49 -9.99 15.45
N ASP A 33 -1.84 -11.18 14.98
CA ASP A 33 -2.34 -11.39 13.62
C ASP A 33 -3.56 -10.53 13.34
N ARG A 34 -3.48 -9.67 12.31
CA ARG A 34 -4.57 -8.80 11.87
C ARG A 34 -4.83 -9.00 10.39
N THR A 35 -6.09 -9.00 10.04
CA THR A 35 -6.51 -9.02 8.65
C THR A 35 -7.21 -7.71 8.32
N GLY A 36 -6.88 -7.16 7.17
CA GLY A 36 -7.45 -5.92 6.68
C GLY A 36 -7.76 -5.97 5.21
N TYR A 37 -8.48 -4.98 4.74
CA TYR A 37 -8.73 -4.74 3.34
C TYR A 37 -8.47 -3.27 3.03
N GLY A 38 -8.14 -2.98 1.78
CA GLY A 38 -7.82 -1.62 1.41
C GLY A 38 -7.96 -1.33 -0.06
N VAL A 39 -7.82 -0.04 -0.34
CA VAL A 39 -7.81 0.52 -1.69
C VAL A 39 -6.53 1.31 -1.90
N THR A 40 -6.04 1.32 -3.12
CA THR A 40 -4.85 2.07 -3.51
C THR A 40 -5.13 2.84 -4.78
N VAL A 41 -4.53 4.01 -4.88
CA VAL A 41 -4.46 4.79 -6.12
C VAL A 41 -3.01 5.16 -6.34
N GLY A 42 -2.53 4.91 -7.53
CA GLY A 42 -1.13 5.14 -7.84
C GLY A 42 -0.93 5.55 -9.29
N GLU A 43 0.31 5.82 -9.58
CA GLU A 43 0.76 6.26 -10.86
C GLU A 43 2.09 5.60 -11.19
N LYS A 44 2.27 5.23 -12.45
CA LYS A 44 3.49 4.58 -12.91
C LYS A 44 4.18 5.40 -14.00
N PHE A 45 5.46 5.65 -13.78
CA PHE A 45 6.36 6.40 -14.68
C PHE A 45 7.52 5.48 -15.11
N GLY A 46 7.34 4.76 -16.20
CA GLY A 46 8.32 3.78 -16.64
C GLY A 46 8.53 2.67 -15.59
N LYS A 47 9.72 2.64 -14.96
CA LYS A 47 10.05 1.68 -13.89
C LYS A 47 9.69 2.18 -12.49
N PHE A 48 9.40 3.47 -12.33
CA PHE A 48 9.04 4.06 -11.05
C PHE A 48 7.53 4.07 -10.86
N GLY A 49 7.07 3.90 -9.64
CA GLY A 49 5.67 4.06 -9.26
C GLY A 49 5.55 4.79 -7.94
N ALA A 50 4.45 5.52 -7.79
CA ALA A 50 4.03 6.12 -6.54
C ALA A 50 2.59 5.73 -6.26
N GLU A 51 2.29 5.35 -5.04
CA GLU A 51 0.98 4.82 -4.63
C GLU A 51 0.59 5.39 -3.28
N VAL A 52 -0.64 5.82 -3.16
CA VAL A 52 -1.28 6.07 -1.88
C VAL A 52 -2.30 5.00 -1.61
N GLY A 53 -2.39 4.59 -0.35
CA GLY A 53 -3.27 3.53 0.08
C GLY A 53 -4.01 3.89 1.35
N TYR A 54 -5.20 3.33 1.44
CA TYR A 54 -5.99 3.26 2.66
C TYR A 54 -6.28 1.80 2.96
N ASN A 55 -5.96 1.35 4.16
CA ASN A 55 -6.29 0.01 4.65
C ASN A 55 -7.03 0.13 5.97
N LYS A 56 -8.08 -0.67 6.10
CA LYS A 56 -8.80 -0.87 7.35
C LYS A 56 -8.48 -2.26 7.90
N PHE A 57 -7.98 -2.31 9.12
CA PHE A 57 -7.72 -3.54 9.84
C PHE A 57 -8.76 -3.71 10.94
N THR A 58 -9.31 -4.91 11.05
CA THR A 58 -10.27 -5.25 12.09
C THR A 58 -9.69 -6.34 12.98
N GLN A 59 -9.67 -6.08 14.30
CA GLN A 59 -9.25 -7.03 15.30
C GLN A 59 -10.20 -6.96 16.50
N GLY A 60 -11.17 -7.84 16.53
CA GLY A 60 -12.19 -7.86 17.60
C GLY A 60 -12.96 -6.54 17.65
N SER A 61 -12.83 -5.82 18.77
CA SER A 61 -13.47 -4.52 18.97
C SER A 61 -12.57 -3.32 18.64
N ASN A 62 -11.35 -3.54 18.14
CA ASN A 62 -10.39 -2.48 17.84
C ASN A 62 -10.17 -2.38 16.33
N ASP A 63 -10.74 -1.35 15.74
CA ASP A 63 -10.50 -0.99 14.34
C ASP A 63 -9.28 -0.07 14.23
N GLN A 64 -8.49 -0.28 13.19
CA GLN A 64 -7.34 0.54 12.85
C GLN A 64 -7.43 1.01 11.41
N ASP A 65 -7.27 2.29 11.21
CA ASP A 65 -7.14 2.91 9.90
C ASP A 65 -5.67 3.19 9.58
N ARG A 66 -5.25 2.86 8.38
CA ARG A 66 -3.89 3.05 7.90
C ARG A 66 -3.89 3.78 6.58
N TYR A 67 -3.16 4.87 6.53
CA TYR A 67 -2.89 5.65 5.33
C TYR A 67 -1.43 5.46 4.94
N SER A 68 -1.14 5.16 3.69
CA SER A 68 0.23 4.91 3.23
C SER A 68 0.57 5.70 1.98
N LEU A 69 1.83 6.12 1.90
CA LEU A 69 2.47 6.63 0.68
C LEU A 69 3.67 5.73 0.39
N VAL A 70 3.65 5.07 -0.77
CA VAL A 70 4.65 4.07 -1.14
C VAL A 70 5.20 4.39 -2.51
N GLY A 71 6.52 4.48 -2.60
CA GLY A 71 7.26 4.45 -3.86
C GLY A 71 7.62 3.03 -4.25
N SER A 72 7.70 2.75 -5.54
CA SER A 72 8.13 1.46 -6.07
C SER A 72 9.11 1.63 -7.24
N TYR A 73 9.98 0.62 -7.42
CA TYR A 73 10.89 0.54 -8.56
C TYR A 73 10.90 -0.89 -9.10
N ASP A 74 10.59 -1.04 -10.39
CA ASP A 74 10.62 -2.34 -11.07
C ASP A 74 12.07 -2.77 -11.28
N VAL A 75 12.50 -3.82 -10.59
CA VAL A 75 13.88 -4.32 -10.63
C VAL A 75 14.09 -5.41 -11.66
N ALA A 76 13.09 -6.23 -11.92
CA ALA A 76 13.16 -7.33 -12.88
C ALA A 76 11.80 -7.66 -13.50
N LYS A 77 11.86 -8.24 -14.69
CA LYS A 77 10.70 -8.84 -15.35
C LYS A 77 11.06 -10.26 -15.77
N VAL A 78 10.35 -11.24 -15.24
CA VAL A 78 10.56 -12.65 -15.50
C VAL A 78 9.29 -13.24 -16.12
N GLY A 79 9.31 -13.42 -17.44
CA GLY A 79 8.09 -13.76 -18.19
C GLY A 79 7.01 -12.66 -18.02
N PRO A 80 5.79 -13.04 -17.63
CA PRO A 80 4.73 -12.06 -17.37
C PRO A 80 4.84 -11.37 -16.01
N VAL A 81 5.70 -11.84 -15.10
CA VAL A 81 5.81 -11.33 -13.74
C VAL A 81 6.77 -10.15 -13.68
N THR A 82 6.33 -9.03 -13.13
CA THR A 82 7.16 -7.87 -12.80
C THR A 82 7.47 -7.89 -11.31
N LEU A 83 8.75 -7.80 -10.96
CA LEU A 83 9.22 -7.70 -9.57
C LEU A 83 9.62 -6.26 -9.27
N ALA A 84 9.21 -5.76 -8.12
CA ALA A 84 9.50 -4.40 -7.67
C ALA A 84 9.99 -4.38 -6.24
N VAL A 85 10.91 -3.46 -5.93
CA VAL A 85 11.19 -3.04 -4.56
C VAL A 85 10.26 -1.89 -4.20
N LYS A 86 9.83 -1.83 -2.94
CA LYS A 86 8.87 -0.85 -2.43
C LYS A 86 9.38 -0.23 -1.14
N GLY A 87 9.15 1.06 -0.97
CA GLY A 87 9.49 1.77 0.25
C GLY A 87 8.57 2.95 0.46
N GLY A 88 8.27 3.29 1.71
CA GLY A 88 7.37 4.38 1.98
C GLY A 88 7.12 4.63 3.46
N VAL A 89 6.10 5.43 3.71
CA VAL A 89 5.65 5.80 5.04
C VAL A 89 4.17 5.48 5.19
N ALA A 90 3.77 5.14 6.42
CA ALA A 90 2.39 4.91 6.77
C ALA A 90 2.03 5.73 8.01
N TYR A 91 0.82 6.26 8.03
CA TYR A 91 0.19 6.85 9.20
C TYR A 91 -0.87 5.89 9.73
N LEU A 92 -0.79 5.60 11.01
CA LEU A 92 -1.64 4.65 11.71
C LEU A 92 -2.53 5.42 12.68
N ASP A 93 -3.83 5.27 12.54
CA ASP A 93 -4.84 5.91 13.39
C ASP A 93 -5.66 4.81 14.11
N TYR A 94 -5.57 4.81 15.44
CA TYR A 94 -6.30 3.85 16.29
C TYR A 94 -7.51 4.50 16.91
N GLN A 95 -8.60 3.79 17.03
CA GLN A 95 -9.78 4.26 17.76
C GLN A 95 -9.51 4.51 19.24
N THR A 96 -8.48 3.88 19.80
CA THR A 96 -8.08 4.09 21.21
C THR A 96 -7.25 5.36 21.44
N GLY A 97 -7.06 6.21 20.42
CA GLY A 97 -6.37 7.50 20.52
C GLY A 97 -4.86 7.47 20.35
N ALA A 98 -4.25 6.29 20.16
CA ALA A 98 -2.84 6.20 19.76
C ALA A 98 -2.73 6.38 18.25
N ASN A 99 -1.90 7.33 17.81
CA ASN A 99 -1.58 7.53 16.40
C ASN A 99 -0.07 7.68 16.21
N GLY A 100 0.42 7.35 15.04
CA GLY A 100 1.85 7.43 14.77
C GLY A 100 2.21 7.12 13.34
N TYR A 101 3.49 7.34 13.04
CA TYR A 101 4.09 7.06 11.74
C TYR A 101 4.91 5.78 11.77
N ALA A 102 4.93 5.08 10.66
CA ALA A 102 5.80 3.94 10.44
C ALA A 102 6.49 4.06 9.08
N VAL A 103 7.69 3.52 8.99
CA VAL A 103 8.41 3.35 7.72
C VAL A 103 8.16 1.94 7.22
N THR A 104 7.95 1.79 5.93
CA THR A 104 7.74 0.49 5.29
C THR A 104 8.76 0.25 4.20
N ALA A 105 9.27 -0.97 4.11
CA ALA A 105 10.12 -1.44 3.02
C ALA A 105 9.73 -2.86 2.65
N GLY A 106 9.85 -3.21 1.37
CA GLY A 106 9.47 -4.55 0.93
C GLY A 106 9.68 -4.80 -0.54
N VAL A 107 9.09 -5.89 -0.99
CA VAL A 107 9.11 -6.33 -2.37
C VAL A 107 7.69 -6.67 -2.83
N GLY A 108 7.45 -6.53 -4.11
CA GLY A 108 6.18 -6.86 -4.72
C GLY A 108 6.36 -7.61 -6.03
N ALA A 109 5.38 -8.42 -6.35
CA ALA A 109 5.24 -9.06 -7.65
C ALA A 109 3.89 -8.71 -8.25
N SER A 110 3.86 -8.45 -9.55
CA SER A 110 2.63 -8.23 -10.29
C SER A 110 2.61 -9.06 -11.56
N VAL A 111 1.45 -9.61 -11.88
CA VAL A 111 1.23 -10.40 -13.09
C VAL A 111 -0.04 -9.91 -13.79
N PRO A 112 0.03 -9.57 -15.09
CA PRO A 112 -1.17 -9.22 -15.85
C PRO A 112 -2.05 -10.46 -15.98
N VAL A 113 -3.32 -10.34 -15.59
CA VAL A 113 -4.31 -11.41 -15.68
C VAL A 113 -5.31 -11.17 -16.81
N TYR A 114 -5.58 -9.91 -17.13
CA TYR A 114 -6.45 -9.54 -18.23
C TYR A 114 -6.20 -8.08 -18.65
N LYS A 115 -5.95 -7.83 -19.95
CA LYS A 115 -5.72 -6.47 -20.51
C LYS A 115 -5.03 -5.51 -19.53
N ASN A 116 -5.80 -4.65 -18.86
CA ASN A 116 -5.34 -3.63 -17.92
C ASN A 116 -5.43 -4.06 -16.45
N LEU A 117 -5.77 -5.32 -16.17
CA LEU A 117 -5.92 -5.87 -14.84
C LEU A 117 -4.71 -6.72 -14.50
N ALA A 118 -4.09 -6.47 -13.35
CA ALA A 118 -2.98 -7.24 -12.81
C ALA A 118 -3.29 -7.76 -11.41
N ALA A 119 -2.89 -9.00 -11.13
CA ALA A 119 -2.84 -9.52 -9.77
C ALA A 119 -1.52 -9.11 -9.13
N THR A 120 -1.55 -8.79 -7.83
CA THR A 120 -0.38 -8.32 -7.07
C THR A 120 -0.22 -9.10 -5.78
N VAL A 121 1.04 -9.35 -5.41
CA VAL A 121 1.42 -9.85 -4.09
C VAL A 121 2.55 -8.98 -3.58
N ASP A 122 2.39 -8.43 -2.40
CA ASP A 122 3.39 -7.58 -1.75
C ASP A 122 3.78 -8.20 -0.41
N TYR A 123 5.07 -8.25 -0.13
CA TYR A 123 5.63 -8.51 1.17
C TYR A 123 6.32 -7.25 1.67
N ARG A 124 5.96 -6.77 2.85
CA ARG A 124 6.51 -5.54 3.43
C ARG A 124 6.87 -5.77 4.89
N ARG A 125 7.99 -5.18 5.31
CA ARG A 125 8.31 -4.98 6.71
C ARG A 125 7.96 -3.55 7.11
N GLN A 126 7.35 -3.39 8.26
CA GLN A 126 6.98 -2.11 8.84
C GLN A 126 7.71 -1.93 10.17
N GLU A 127 8.28 -0.75 10.37
CA GLU A 127 8.90 -0.32 11.62
C GLU A 127 8.25 0.99 12.07
N GLY A 128 7.58 0.94 13.22
CA GLY A 128 6.91 2.08 13.83
C GLY A 128 7.89 2.95 14.62
N GLN A 129 7.67 4.25 14.63
CA GLN A 129 8.46 5.19 15.45
C GLN A 129 7.76 5.49 16.78
N SER A 130 8.54 5.44 17.88
CA SER A 130 8.20 5.88 19.24
C SER A 130 7.00 5.22 19.91
N ARG A 131 5.77 5.58 19.60
CA ARG A 131 4.55 5.11 20.28
C ARG A 131 3.88 3.94 19.58
N VAL A 132 4.36 3.58 18.40
CA VAL A 132 3.78 2.55 17.52
C VAL A 132 4.73 1.37 17.29
N ASN A 133 5.73 1.17 18.16
CA ASN A 133 6.63 0.00 18.11
C ASN A 133 5.88 -1.34 18.24
N ALA A 134 4.67 -1.33 18.79
CA ALA A 134 3.79 -2.51 18.83
C ALA A 134 3.35 -2.98 17.45
N PHE A 135 3.69 -2.25 16.38
CA PHE A 135 3.31 -2.52 14.99
C PHE A 135 4.50 -2.86 14.09
N ASP A 136 5.66 -3.06 14.70
CA ASP A 136 6.81 -3.63 14.00
C ASP A 136 6.46 -5.04 13.57
N GLY A 137 6.46 -5.29 12.28
CA GLY A 137 6.10 -6.60 11.78
C GLY A 137 6.12 -6.73 10.28
N ASN A 138 5.80 -7.92 9.86
CA ASN A 138 5.76 -8.30 8.46
C ASN A 138 4.31 -8.28 7.97
N GLN A 139 4.11 -7.86 6.74
CA GLN A 139 2.81 -7.79 6.10
C GLN A 139 2.86 -8.50 4.76
N ILE A 140 1.80 -9.22 4.47
CA ILE A 140 1.53 -9.76 3.14
C ILE A 140 0.22 -9.15 2.65
N ALA A 141 0.26 -8.56 1.46
CA ALA A 141 -0.92 -8.05 0.79
C ALA A 141 -1.10 -8.75 -0.55
N VAL A 142 -2.33 -9.17 -0.83
CA VAL A 142 -2.72 -9.75 -2.12
C VAL A 142 -3.83 -8.88 -2.70
N GLY A 143 -3.73 -8.54 -3.96
CA GLY A 143 -4.67 -7.60 -4.55
C GLY A 143 -4.81 -7.71 -6.06
N LEU A 144 -5.68 -6.85 -6.56
CA LEU A 144 -5.87 -6.60 -7.98
C LEU A 144 -5.68 -5.11 -8.24
N LYS A 145 -5.01 -4.78 -9.34
CA LYS A 145 -4.82 -3.41 -9.82
C LYS A 145 -5.33 -3.28 -11.24
N TYR A 146 -6.05 -2.21 -11.50
CA TYR A 146 -6.51 -1.83 -12.83
C TYR A 146 -5.81 -0.55 -13.28
N ALA A 147 -5.18 -0.60 -14.46
CA ALA A 147 -4.49 0.55 -15.06
C ALA A 147 -5.41 1.25 -16.06
N PHE A 148 -5.66 2.52 -15.83
CA PHE A 148 -6.35 3.40 -16.78
C PHE A 148 -5.30 4.00 -17.73
N LYS A 149 -5.49 3.75 -19.02
CA LYS A 149 -4.65 4.30 -20.11
C LYS A 149 -5.41 5.35 -20.88
#